data_91205e1cc6a1dcdd15b39dd480ebfc0b
#
_entry.id   91205e1cc6a1dcdd15b39dd480ebfc0b
#
_cell.length_a   1.000
_cell.length_b   1.000
_cell.length_c   1.000
_cell.angle_alpha   90.00
_cell.angle_beta   90.00
_cell.angle_gamma   90.00
#
_symmetry.space_group_name_H-M   'P 1'
#
loop_
_entity.id
_entity.type
_entity.pdbx_description
1 polymer ?
#
loop_
_entity_poly.entity_id
_entity_poly.type
_entity_poly.pdbx_seq_one_letter_code
_entity_poly.pdbx_strand_id
1 'polypeptide(L)'
;MNGTRAGVAAALSRRVLLIGAAALAATRPVCATPTPPKMSGYVGDYYPFDAPQALPPISFAGSSNESHGLAELSGKVVLLNFWATWCAPCLAELPDLDRLQSLFSRDQFIVLALCEDAQSITTIKKYYARRNVEGLGGYMDPFGAALRAYAVPALPTSFILDRAGRTRGILPGAAPWASPEARALIAYYLNEGRGGAA
;
A
#
# COMPACT_ATOMS: atom_id res chain seq x y z
N MET A 1 20.26 -96.96 -18.76
CA MET A 1 19.89 -97.48 -17.42
C MET A 1 19.54 -96.33 -16.54
N ASN A 2 18.29 -96.37 -16.03
CA ASN A 2 17.78 -95.71 -14.83
C ASN A 2 17.90 -94.18 -14.71
N GLY A 3 16.97 -93.45 -14.44
CA GLY A 3 15.62 -93.65 -13.95
C GLY A 3 15.18 -92.42 -13.19
N THR A 4 13.94 -91.97 -13.55
CA THR A 4 12.90 -91.52 -12.63
C THR A 4 13.16 -90.29 -11.71
N ARG A 5 12.43 -89.29 -11.74
CA ARG A 5 11.23 -88.95 -11.01
C ARG A 5 11.00 -87.44 -10.91
N ALA A 6 9.76 -87.13 -11.23
CA ALA A 6 9.06 -85.89 -11.07
C ALA A 6 9.14 -85.25 -9.69
N GLY A 7 9.14 -83.94 -9.66
CA GLY A 7 8.83 -83.12 -8.50
C GLY A 7 8.04 -81.89 -8.92
N VAL A 8 6.72 -82.00 -8.73
CA VAL A 8 5.78 -80.90 -8.94
C VAL A 8 5.95 -79.98 -7.76
N ALA A 9 6.39 -78.77 -7.95
CA ALA A 9 6.40 -77.73 -6.95
C ALA A 9 5.39 -76.66 -7.35
N ALA A 10 4.40 -76.50 -6.50
CA ALA A 10 3.29 -75.59 -6.62
C ALA A 10 3.74 -74.12 -6.68
N ALA A 11 3.28 -73.42 -7.69
CA ALA A 11 3.43 -71.95 -7.78
C ALA A 11 2.44 -71.26 -6.83
N LEU A 12 2.98 -70.69 -5.75
CA LEU A 12 2.23 -69.75 -4.89
C LEU A 12 2.15 -68.37 -5.57
N SER A 13 0.96 -68.09 -6.11
CA SER A 13 0.59 -66.79 -6.66
C SER A 13 0.53 -65.75 -5.54
N ARG A 14 1.52 -64.89 -5.47
CA ARG A 14 1.44 -63.69 -4.61
C ARG A 14 0.60 -62.65 -5.31
N ARG A 15 -0.67 -62.57 -4.92
CA ARG A 15 -1.55 -61.42 -5.26
C ARG A 15 -1.06 -60.19 -4.50
N VAL A 16 -0.34 -59.31 -5.20
CA VAL A 16 0.03 -57.99 -4.69
C VAL A 16 -1.22 -57.15 -4.75
N LEU A 17 -1.80 -56.88 -3.59
CA LEU A 17 -2.86 -55.89 -3.40
C LEU A 17 -2.22 -54.50 -3.50
N LEU A 18 -2.39 -53.84 -4.66
CA LEU A 18 -2.07 -52.43 -4.82
C LEU A 18 -3.20 -51.65 -4.13
N ILE A 19 -2.95 -51.21 -2.89
CA ILE A 19 -3.78 -50.23 -2.18
C ILE A 19 -3.44 -48.89 -2.81
N GLY A 20 -4.29 -48.43 -3.74
CA GLY A 20 -4.22 -47.10 -4.30
C GLY A 20 -4.59 -46.06 -3.22
N ALA A 21 -3.61 -45.38 -2.66
CA ALA A 21 -3.84 -44.20 -1.85
C ALA A 21 -4.31 -43.07 -2.77
N ALA A 22 -5.62 -42.86 -2.83
CA ALA A 22 -6.20 -41.68 -3.44
C ALA A 22 -5.81 -40.46 -2.58
N ALA A 23 -4.78 -39.71 -3.01
CA ALA A 23 -4.46 -38.42 -2.44
C ALA A 23 -5.63 -37.46 -2.73
N LEU A 24 -6.48 -37.21 -1.75
CA LEU A 24 -7.42 -36.09 -1.79
C LEU A 24 -6.56 -34.82 -1.81
N ALA A 25 -6.38 -34.24 -2.99
CA ALA A 25 -5.86 -32.89 -3.14
C ALA A 25 -6.89 -31.95 -2.51
N ALA A 26 -6.63 -31.54 -1.26
CA ALA A 26 -7.40 -30.51 -0.61
C ALA A 26 -7.18 -29.21 -1.40
N THR A 27 -8.11 -28.88 -2.28
CA THR A 27 -8.17 -27.59 -2.93
C THR A 27 -8.44 -26.56 -1.85
N ARG A 28 -7.40 -25.87 -1.40
CA ARG A 28 -7.55 -24.71 -0.52
C ARG A 28 -8.39 -23.69 -1.30
N PRO A 29 -9.49 -23.19 -0.72
CA PRO A 29 -10.23 -22.12 -1.35
C PRO A 29 -9.24 -20.94 -1.54
N VAL A 30 -9.05 -20.52 -2.78
CA VAL A 30 -8.36 -19.26 -3.09
C VAL A 30 -9.26 -18.17 -2.52
N CYS A 31 -8.92 -17.68 -1.35
CA CYS A 31 -9.59 -16.53 -0.75
C CYS A 31 -9.31 -15.36 -1.71
N ALA A 32 -10.31 -14.97 -2.49
CA ALA A 32 -10.20 -13.80 -3.36
C ALA A 32 -9.84 -12.61 -2.46
N THR A 33 -8.70 -12.00 -2.70
CA THR A 33 -8.30 -10.78 -1.99
C THR A 33 -9.38 -9.74 -2.27
N PRO A 34 -10.02 -9.17 -1.24
CA PRO A 34 -11.05 -8.18 -1.46
C PRO A 34 -10.46 -7.01 -2.26
N THR A 35 -11.20 -6.53 -3.24
CA THR A 35 -10.79 -5.39 -4.07
C THR A 35 -10.96 -4.10 -3.25
N PRO A 36 -10.02 -3.14 -3.33
CA PRO A 36 -10.17 -1.87 -2.63
C PRO A 36 -11.41 -1.11 -3.12
N PRO A 37 -12.06 -0.36 -2.22
CA PRO A 37 -13.20 0.48 -2.59
C PRO A 37 -12.85 1.48 -3.68
N LYS A 38 -13.81 1.75 -4.55
CA LYS A 38 -13.67 2.80 -5.56
C LYS A 38 -13.63 4.17 -4.87
N MET A 39 -12.73 5.01 -5.33
CA MET A 39 -12.65 6.41 -4.93
C MET A 39 -12.37 7.25 -6.17
N SER A 40 -13.22 8.25 -6.41
CA SER A 40 -13.06 9.20 -7.51
C SER A 40 -12.48 10.52 -6.99
N GLY A 41 -11.48 11.03 -7.70
CA GLY A 41 -10.99 12.39 -7.54
C GLY A 41 -11.74 13.35 -8.47
N TYR A 42 -11.31 14.60 -8.51
CA TYR A 42 -11.92 15.61 -9.39
C TYR A 42 -11.45 15.49 -10.85
N VAL A 43 -10.30 14.83 -11.08
CA VAL A 43 -9.70 14.69 -12.42
C VAL A 43 -9.58 13.23 -12.82
N GLY A 44 -9.33 12.34 -11.87
CA GLY A 44 -9.15 10.91 -12.10
C GLY A 44 -9.55 10.08 -10.90
N ASP A 45 -9.69 8.79 -11.10
CA ASP A 45 -10.01 7.84 -10.05
C ASP A 45 -8.76 7.33 -9.34
N TYR A 46 -8.96 6.69 -8.19
CA TYR A 46 -7.91 5.89 -7.57
C TYR A 46 -7.70 4.61 -8.39
N TYR A 47 -6.46 4.38 -8.83
CA TYR A 47 -6.04 3.20 -9.58
C TYR A 47 -5.24 2.28 -8.64
N PRO A 48 -5.84 1.20 -8.14
CA PRO A 48 -5.09 0.20 -7.39
C PRO A 48 -4.12 -0.53 -8.32
N PHE A 49 -2.94 -0.88 -7.80
CA PHE A 49 -2.00 -1.72 -8.52
C PHE A 49 -2.35 -3.21 -8.32
N ASP A 50 -2.18 -4.03 -9.34
CA ASP A 50 -2.45 -5.48 -9.31
C ASP A 50 -1.59 -6.19 -8.24
N ALA A 51 -0.38 -5.69 -8.02
CA ALA A 51 0.52 -6.16 -6.97
C ALA A 51 1.20 -4.97 -6.26
N PRO A 52 1.52 -5.11 -4.95
CA PRO A 52 2.27 -4.08 -4.24
C PRO A 52 3.62 -3.83 -4.88
N GLN A 53 3.95 -2.57 -5.16
CA GLN A 53 5.20 -2.19 -5.82
C GLN A 53 6.18 -1.59 -4.81
N ALA A 54 7.41 -2.12 -4.78
CA ALA A 54 8.50 -1.48 -4.08
C ALA A 54 8.94 -0.24 -4.87
N LEU A 55 8.95 0.91 -4.20
CA LEU A 55 9.45 2.15 -4.78
C LEU A 55 10.85 2.46 -4.25
N PRO A 56 11.63 3.27 -4.98
CA PRO A 56 12.91 3.72 -4.50
C PRO A 56 12.78 4.38 -3.12
N PRO A 57 13.75 4.20 -2.22
CA PRO A 57 13.78 4.93 -0.97
C PRO A 57 13.88 6.43 -1.27
N ILE A 58 13.07 7.22 -0.59
CA ILE A 58 13.13 8.68 -0.65
C ILE A 58 13.50 9.25 0.69
N SER A 59 14.17 10.39 0.66
CA SER A 59 14.43 11.22 1.84
C SER A 59 13.68 12.53 1.69
N PHE A 60 13.14 13.03 2.77
CA PHE A 60 12.42 14.31 2.82
C PHE A 60 12.82 15.07 4.09
N ALA A 61 12.68 16.38 4.08
CA ALA A 61 13.01 17.21 5.21
C ALA A 61 11.77 17.47 6.09
N GLY A 62 11.92 17.34 7.40
CA GLY A 62 10.90 17.61 8.39
C GLY A 62 10.93 19.04 8.93
N SER A 63 10.21 19.26 10.03
CA SER A 63 9.92 20.59 10.56
C SER A 63 11.12 21.35 11.15
N SER A 64 12.18 20.67 11.52
CA SER A 64 13.45 21.25 11.98
C SER A 64 14.58 21.07 10.96
N ASN A 65 14.19 20.82 9.70
CA ASN A 65 15.10 20.53 8.58
C ASN A 65 15.91 19.22 8.76
N GLU A 66 15.45 18.35 9.64
CA GLU A 66 15.95 16.99 9.80
C GLU A 66 15.57 16.14 8.57
N SER A 67 16.45 15.22 8.20
CA SER A 67 16.20 14.29 7.11
C SER A 67 15.46 13.06 7.62
N HIS A 68 14.35 12.75 6.99
CA HIS A 68 13.53 11.56 7.23
C HIS A 68 13.52 10.64 6.02
N GLY A 69 13.24 9.36 6.27
CA GLY A 69 13.00 8.38 5.22
C GLY A 69 11.65 7.69 5.39
N LEU A 70 11.09 7.15 4.31
CA LEU A 70 9.85 6.37 4.40
C LEU A 70 9.96 5.15 5.33
N ALA A 71 11.16 4.62 5.55
CA ALA A 71 11.40 3.52 6.47
C ALA A 71 10.98 3.84 7.93
N GLU A 72 11.01 5.11 8.33
CA GLU A 72 10.56 5.56 9.66
C GLU A 72 9.04 5.43 9.83
N LEU A 73 8.30 5.33 8.73
CA LEU A 73 6.84 5.13 8.71
C LEU A 73 6.45 3.65 8.58
N SER A 74 7.42 2.74 8.68
CA SER A 74 7.15 1.30 8.65
C SER A 74 6.12 0.88 9.68
N GLY A 75 5.25 -0.05 9.34
CA GLY A 75 4.12 -0.47 10.18
C GLY A 75 2.86 0.38 10.04
N LYS A 76 2.93 1.52 9.35
CA LYS A 76 1.78 2.41 9.12
C LYS A 76 1.34 2.36 7.66
N VAL A 77 0.06 2.59 7.43
CA VAL A 77 -0.44 2.95 6.09
C VAL A 77 -0.14 4.42 5.87
N VAL A 78 0.39 4.76 4.70
CA VAL A 78 0.78 6.15 4.38
C VAL A 78 0.01 6.62 3.15
N LEU A 79 -0.64 7.77 3.26
CA LEU A 79 -1.10 8.55 2.12
C LEU A 79 -0.02 9.57 1.79
N LEU A 80 0.81 9.27 0.80
CA LEU A 80 1.84 10.17 0.30
C LEU A 80 1.22 11.07 -0.77
N ASN A 81 1.12 12.37 -0.47
CA ASN A 81 0.54 13.38 -1.35
C ASN A 81 1.63 14.38 -1.75
N PHE A 82 1.82 14.57 -3.04
CA PHE A 82 2.74 15.55 -3.61
C PHE A 82 2.00 16.84 -3.94
N TRP A 83 2.48 17.97 -3.44
CA TRP A 83 1.86 19.27 -3.61
C TRP A 83 2.89 20.39 -3.71
N ALA A 84 2.46 21.59 -4.17
CA ALA A 84 3.29 22.77 -4.26
C ALA A 84 2.55 24.05 -3.85
N THR A 85 3.27 25.09 -3.46
CA THR A 85 2.68 26.36 -3.01
C THR A 85 1.96 27.12 -4.12
N TRP A 86 2.34 26.94 -5.37
CA TRP A 86 1.71 27.53 -6.57
C TRP A 86 0.55 26.69 -7.13
N CYS A 87 0.36 25.46 -6.64
CA CYS A 87 -0.65 24.54 -7.14
C CYS A 87 -2.01 24.81 -6.48
N ALA A 88 -2.90 25.53 -7.16
CA ALA A 88 -4.21 25.89 -6.61
C ALA A 88 -5.08 24.68 -6.22
N PRO A 89 -5.22 23.60 -7.04
CA PRO A 89 -5.99 22.42 -6.62
C PRO A 89 -5.35 21.69 -5.43
N CYS A 90 -4.01 21.67 -5.33
CA CYS A 90 -3.34 21.10 -4.15
C CYS A 90 -3.72 21.85 -2.88
N LEU A 91 -3.67 23.18 -2.94
CA LEU A 91 -4.01 24.02 -1.82
C LEU A 91 -5.48 23.91 -1.39
N ALA A 92 -6.37 23.58 -2.31
CA ALA A 92 -7.79 23.37 -2.04
C ALA A 92 -8.06 22.07 -1.28
N GLU A 93 -7.27 21.00 -1.52
CA GLU A 93 -7.48 19.71 -0.85
C GLU A 93 -6.78 19.56 0.52
N LEU A 94 -5.84 20.46 0.88
CA LEU A 94 -5.12 20.39 2.16
C LEU A 94 -6.04 20.30 3.39
N PRO A 95 -7.15 21.06 3.50
CA PRO A 95 -8.07 20.90 4.63
C PRO A 95 -8.74 19.52 4.70
N ASP A 96 -9.02 18.91 3.55
CA ASP A 96 -9.60 17.57 3.50
C ASP A 96 -8.59 16.50 3.90
N LEU A 97 -7.33 16.64 3.50
CA LEU A 97 -6.22 15.80 3.96
C LEU A 97 -6.02 15.89 5.47
N ASP A 98 -6.10 17.10 6.02
CA ASP A 98 -6.02 17.35 7.47
C ASP A 98 -7.15 16.66 8.22
N ARG A 99 -8.38 16.82 7.72
CA ARG A 99 -9.56 16.14 8.27
C ARG A 99 -9.42 14.62 8.17
N LEU A 100 -8.95 14.09 7.04
CA LEU A 100 -8.71 12.65 6.89
C LEU A 100 -7.70 12.15 7.94
N GLN A 101 -6.61 12.88 8.16
CA GLN A 101 -5.63 12.53 9.19
C GLN A 101 -6.25 12.47 10.58
N SER A 102 -7.16 13.38 10.90
CA SER A 102 -7.80 13.43 12.22
C SER A 102 -8.73 12.25 12.52
N LEU A 103 -9.19 11.52 11.49
CA LEU A 103 -10.08 10.36 11.63
C LEU A 103 -9.36 9.08 12.02
N PHE A 104 -8.02 9.03 11.91
CA PHE A 104 -7.23 7.83 12.16
C PHE A 104 -6.05 8.12 13.09
N SER A 105 -5.73 7.13 13.95
CA SER A 105 -4.55 7.22 14.81
C SER A 105 -3.26 7.31 13.99
N ARG A 106 -2.38 8.22 14.39
CA ARG A 106 -1.05 8.38 13.80
C ARG A 106 -0.13 7.18 13.97
N ASP A 107 -0.46 6.27 14.87
CA ASP A 107 0.26 5.00 15.02
C ASP A 107 -0.07 4.01 13.90
N GLN A 108 -1.17 4.22 13.19
CA GLN A 108 -1.64 3.32 12.14
C GLN A 108 -1.64 3.95 10.75
N PHE A 109 -1.86 5.27 10.67
CA PHE A 109 -2.04 6.00 9.43
C PHE A 109 -1.38 7.38 9.48
N ILE A 110 -0.70 7.74 8.41
CA ILE A 110 -0.09 9.06 8.23
C ILE A 110 -0.44 9.63 6.87
N VAL A 111 -0.88 10.88 6.86
CA VAL A 111 -0.86 11.72 5.66
C VAL A 111 0.51 12.40 5.61
N LEU A 112 1.32 12.00 4.64
CA LEU A 112 2.61 12.62 4.32
C LEU A 112 2.42 13.59 3.16
N ALA A 113 2.03 14.84 3.48
CA ALA A 113 1.88 15.89 2.49
C ALA A 113 3.26 16.52 2.21
N LEU A 114 3.86 16.11 1.09
CA LEU A 114 5.23 16.45 0.72
C LEU A 114 5.25 17.63 -0.26
N CYS A 115 5.80 18.75 0.17
CA CYS A 115 5.87 19.99 -0.59
C CYS A 115 7.11 20.03 -1.48
N GLU A 116 6.90 20.23 -2.79
CA GLU A 116 7.95 20.15 -3.81
C GLU A 116 8.81 21.40 -3.94
N ASP A 117 8.22 22.56 -3.64
CA ASP A 117 8.83 23.86 -3.93
C ASP A 117 9.14 24.70 -2.68
N ALA A 118 8.72 24.25 -1.50
CA ALA A 118 9.02 24.99 -0.27
C ALA A 118 10.49 24.89 0.09
N GLN A 119 11.12 26.05 0.30
CA GLN A 119 12.51 26.13 0.75
C GLN A 119 12.63 26.20 2.28
N SER A 120 11.52 26.29 2.97
CA SER A 120 11.48 26.26 4.43
C SER A 120 10.13 25.81 4.96
N ILE A 121 10.16 25.18 6.12
CA ILE A 121 8.94 24.80 6.85
C ILE A 121 8.05 26.00 7.19
N THR A 122 8.66 27.17 7.42
CA THR A 122 7.92 28.41 7.68
C THR A 122 7.01 28.77 6.51
N THR A 123 7.44 28.52 5.29
CA THR A 123 6.61 28.71 4.09
C THR A 123 5.39 27.78 4.15
N ILE A 124 5.60 26.49 4.39
CA ILE A 124 4.49 25.50 4.49
C ILE A 124 3.51 25.92 5.59
N LYS A 125 4.00 26.26 6.79
CA LYS A 125 3.18 26.71 7.91
C LYS A 125 2.30 27.92 7.57
N LYS A 126 2.80 28.87 6.77
CA LYS A 126 2.00 30.02 6.30
C LYS A 126 0.83 29.59 5.42
N TYR A 127 1.03 28.62 4.53
CA TYR A 127 -0.05 28.07 3.68
C TYR A 127 -1.06 27.25 4.49
N TYR A 128 -0.58 26.48 5.47
CA TYR A 128 -1.43 25.72 6.39
C TYR A 128 -2.30 26.64 7.25
N ALA A 129 -1.69 27.66 7.88
CA ALA A 129 -2.43 28.62 8.71
C ALA A 129 -3.55 29.35 7.96
N ARG A 130 -3.33 29.72 6.69
CA ARG A 130 -4.35 30.36 5.85
C ARG A 130 -5.52 29.46 5.50
N ARG A 131 -5.43 28.16 5.77
CA ARG A 131 -6.43 27.13 5.43
C ARG A 131 -6.93 26.35 6.64
N ASN A 132 -6.56 26.78 7.85
CA ASN A 132 -6.90 26.10 9.10
C ASN A 132 -6.44 24.61 9.10
N VAL A 133 -5.26 24.33 8.54
CA VAL A 133 -4.62 23.03 8.55
C VAL A 133 -3.69 22.96 9.77
N GLU A 134 -4.01 22.12 10.74
CA GLU A 134 -3.30 22.05 12.03
C GLU A 134 -2.68 20.68 12.28
N GLY A 135 -3.29 19.64 11.74
CA GLY A 135 -2.91 18.26 11.99
C GLY A 135 -1.89 17.71 11.00
N LEU A 136 -1.57 18.36 9.89
CA LEU A 136 -0.57 17.85 8.95
C LEU A 136 0.85 18.25 9.39
N GLY A 137 1.78 17.30 9.28
CA GLY A 137 3.21 17.59 9.38
C GLY A 137 3.67 18.45 8.21
N GLY A 138 4.63 19.35 8.47
CA GLY A 138 5.29 20.08 7.40
C GLY A 138 6.47 19.30 6.88
N TYR A 139 6.40 18.83 5.65
CA TYR A 139 7.45 18.06 5.00
C TYR A 139 7.80 18.65 3.65
N MET A 140 9.09 18.64 3.31
CA MET A 140 9.61 19.18 2.07
C MET A 140 10.35 18.09 1.29
N ASP A 141 10.21 18.10 -0.03
CA ASP A 141 11.04 17.31 -0.94
C ASP A 141 12.18 18.20 -1.50
N PRO A 142 13.36 18.21 -0.88
CA PRO A 142 14.45 19.05 -1.32
C PRO A 142 14.80 18.72 -2.78
N PHE A 143 14.67 19.71 -3.65
CA PHE A 143 14.99 19.59 -5.09
C PHE A 143 14.09 18.63 -5.87
N GLY A 144 12.90 18.26 -5.38
CA GLY A 144 11.98 17.37 -6.07
C GLY A 144 12.53 15.94 -6.26
N ALA A 145 13.34 15.45 -5.34
CA ALA A 145 13.97 14.15 -5.45
C ALA A 145 12.94 13.00 -5.36
N ALA A 146 12.02 13.12 -4.40
CA ALA A 146 10.93 12.16 -4.24
C ALA A 146 9.96 12.22 -5.41
N LEU A 147 9.60 13.42 -5.86
CA LEU A 147 8.73 13.62 -7.03
C LEU A 147 9.28 12.90 -8.27
N ARG A 148 10.58 13.03 -8.53
CA ARG A 148 11.23 12.34 -9.66
C ARG A 148 11.30 10.82 -9.44
N ALA A 149 11.64 10.38 -8.23
CA ALA A 149 11.73 8.95 -7.91
C ALA A 149 10.39 8.23 -8.10
N TYR A 150 9.29 8.91 -7.82
CA TYR A 150 7.93 8.40 -7.99
C TYR A 150 7.34 8.68 -9.38
N ALA A 151 8.12 9.29 -10.28
CA ALA A 151 7.69 9.68 -11.62
C ALA A 151 6.34 10.41 -11.63
N VAL A 152 6.14 11.34 -10.69
CA VAL A 152 4.88 12.08 -10.50
C VAL A 152 4.59 12.90 -11.74
N PRO A 153 3.47 12.66 -12.46
CA PRO A 153 3.24 13.29 -13.76
C PRO A 153 2.72 14.73 -13.64
N ALA A 154 2.01 15.03 -12.59
CA ALA A 154 1.38 16.33 -12.33
C ALA A 154 1.03 16.48 -10.85
N LEU A 155 0.73 17.72 -10.41
CA LEU A 155 0.29 17.99 -9.04
C LEU A 155 -1.21 18.35 -8.98
N PRO A 156 -1.91 17.93 -7.91
CA PRO A 156 -1.43 16.98 -6.92
C PRO A 156 -1.45 15.55 -7.44
N THR A 157 -0.66 14.69 -6.86
CA THR A 157 -0.74 13.24 -7.05
C THR A 157 -0.57 12.56 -5.70
N SER A 158 -1.39 11.57 -5.43
CA SER A 158 -1.36 10.82 -4.17
C SER A 158 -1.08 9.34 -4.41
N PHE A 159 -0.29 8.74 -3.54
CA PHE A 159 -0.02 7.30 -3.49
C PHE A 159 -0.45 6.75 -2.14
N ILE A 160 -0.98 5.52 -2.12
CA ILE A 160 -1.20 4.80 -0.88
C ILE A 160 -0.09 3.76 -0.73
N LEU A 161 0.58 3.79 0.43
CA LEU A 161 1.60 2.82 0.80
C LEU A 161 1.05 1.91 1.91
N ASP A 162 1.34 0.62 1.80
CA ASP A 162 1.01 -0.35 2.85
C ASP A 162 1.99 -0.27 4.03
N ARG A 163 1.74 -1.07 5.07
CA ARG A 163 2.58 -1.13 6.28
C ARG A 163 4.03 -1.56 6.02
N ALA A 164 4.29 -2.20 4.89
CA ALA A 164 5.64 -2.56 4.46
C ALA A 164 6.30 -1.48 3.59
N GLY A 165 5.66 -0.30 3.44
CA GLY A 165 6.16 0.80 2.61
C GLY A 165 6.04 0.57 1.11
N ARG A 166 5.24 -0.41 0.67
CA ARG A 166 5.02 -0.71 -0.75
C ARG A 166 3.83 0.07 -1.26
N THR A 167 3.94 0.60 -2.46
CA THR A 167 2.85 1.33 -3.09
C THR A 167 1.75 0.39 -3.55
N ARG A 168 0.52 0.75 -3.22
CA ARG A 168 -0.70 -0.02 -3.51
C ARG A 168 -1.55 0.57 -4.62
N GLY A 169 -1.35 1.82 -4.94
CA GLY A 169 -2.07 2.50 -6.00
C GLY A 169 -1.79 4.00 -6.02
N ILE A 170 -2.35 4.66 -7.02
CA ILE A 170 -2.16 6.07 -7.32
C ILE A 170 -3.51 6.76 -7.55
N LEU A 171 -3.63 8.01 -7.13
CA LEU A 171 -4.70 8.92 -7.49
C LEU A 171 -4.09 10.20 -8.06
N PRO A 172 -4.17 10.41 -9.39
CA PRO A 172 -3.73 11.65 -10.01
C PRO A 172 -4.80 12.73 -9.86
N GLY A 173 -4.37 13.95 -9.61
CA GLY A 173 -5.24 15.09 -9.38
C GLY A 173 -5.78 15.19 -7.96
N ALA A 174 -6.44 16.33 -7.68
CA ALA A 174 -7.05 16.60 -6.38
C ALA A 174 -8.27 15.71 -6.14
N ALA A 175 -8.54 15.39 -4.87
CA ALA A 175 -9.62 14.51 -4.48
C ALA A 175 -10.33 14.99 -3.19
N PRO A 176 -11.60 14.57 -2.99
CA PRO A 176 -12.35 14.88 -1.78
C PRO A 176 -11.90 13.95 -0.63
N TRP A 177 -10.72 14.21 -0.08
CA TRP A 177 -10.11 13.34 0.95
C TRP A 177 -10.90 13.25 2.26
N ALA A 178 -11.80 14.19 2.54
CA ALA A 178 -12.72 14.11 3.68
C ALA A 178 -13.96 13.26 3.42
N SER A 179 -14.13 12.68 2.23
CA SER A 179 -15.31 11.91 1.83
C SER A 179 -15.41 10.55 2.53
N PRO A 180 -16.61 9.94 2.59
CA PRO A 180 -16.78 8.57 3.06
C PRO A 180 -15.98 7.55 2.26
N GLU A 181 -15.84 7.75 0.94
CA GLU A 181 -15.10 6.89 0.03
C GLU A 181 -13.60 6.89 0.36
N ALA A 182 -13.01 8.07 0.61
CA ALA A 182 -11.64 8.19 1.06
C ALA A 182 -11.39 7.45 2.37
N ARG A 183 -12.31 7.62 3.35
CA ARG A 183 -12.23 6.88 4.63
C ARG A 183 -12.33 5.37 4.44
N ALA A 184 -13.24 4.91 3.58
CA ALA A 184 -13.40 3.49 3.28
C ALA A 184 -12.13 2.92 2.63
N LEU A 185 -11.50 3.66 1.72
CA LEU A 185 -10.26 3.28 1.06
C LEU A 185 -9.10 3.14 2.06
N ILE A 186 -8.92 4.11 2.97
CA ILE A 186 -7.89 4.01 4.01
C ILE A 186 -8.19 2.86 4.98
N ALA A 187 -9.45 2.72 5.42
CA ALA A 187 -9.87 1.64 6.32
C ALA A 187 -9.61 0.26 5.70
N TYR A 188 -9.81 0.11 4.39
CA TYR A 188 -9.49 -1.12 3.67
C TYR A 188 -8.00 -1.50 3.84
N TYR A 189 -7.06 -0.57 3.56
CA TYR A 189 -5.64 -0.84 3.70
C TYR A 189 -5.18 -1.01 5.15
N LEU A 190 -5.86 -0.37 6.10
CA LEU A 190 -5.61 -0.58 7.52
C LEU A 190 -6.01 -1.99 8.00
N ASN A 191 -7.02 -2.59 7.39
CA ASN A 191 -7.49 -3.93 7.73
C ASN A 191 -6.78 -5.03 6.93
N GLU A 192 -6.15 -4.68 5.82
CA GLU A 192 -5.34 -5.61 5.04
C GLU A 192 -4.16 -6.11 5.90
N GLY A 193 -3.97 -7.42 5.94
CA GLY A 193 -2.95 -8.06 6.79
C GLY A 193 -3.36 -8.33 8.25
N ARG A 194 -4.51 -7.83 8.71
CA ARG A 194 -5.06 -8.25 10.03
C ARG A 194 -5.81 -9.58 9.97
N GLY A 195 -6.22 -10.02 8.78
CA GLY A 195 -6.95 -11.27 8.56
C GLY A 195 -6.09 -12.53 8.41
N GLY A 196 -4.77 -12.44 8.56
CA GLY A 196 -3.84 -13.56 8.38
C GLY A 196 -3.18 -14.10 9.65
N ALA A 197 -3.61 -13.67 10.83
CA ALA A 197 -3.13 -14.15 12.13
C ALA A 197 -4.31 -14.70 12.93
N ALA A 198 -4.82 -15.86 12.52
CA ALA A 198 -5.68 -16.73 13.31
C ALA A 198 -5.36 -18.18 12.97
#